data_652f8626942a15fd26d8e3da6b3162b5
#
_entry.id   652f8626942a15fd26d8e3da6b3162b5
#
_cell.length_a   1.000
_cell.length_b   1.000
_cell.length_c   1.000
_cell.angle_alpha   90.00
_cell.angle_beta   90.00
_cell.angle_gamma   90.00
#
_symmetry.space_group_name_H-M   'P 1'
#
loop_
_entity.id
_entity.type
_entity.pdbx_description
1 polymer ?
#
loop_
_entity_poly.entity_id
_entity_poly.type
_entity_poly.pdbx_seq_one_letter_code
_entity_poly.pdbx_strand_id
1 'polypeptide(L)'
;MKRLLTIVTLAAAMTIGTASAQNLDFEHLAPHPRLLLRDGDITAMRTLPSRSENAAAVHDRIIAESDKVLDAAPVERVMTGRRLLSVSREALKRIFYLSYAYLTTDDTRYATRAEQEMLAISAFSDWNPSHFLDVGEMTMALAIGYDWLHDRLSRHSRSIIGTAIYEKGLRASENDSQAWFFRAENNWNQVCNAGMIYGALATYERAPEYCKALIEKCLASNPTAQKCYDPDGGYP
;
A
#
# COMPACT_ATOMS: atom_id res chain seq x y z
N MET A 1 -68.45 3.10 23.25
CA MET A 1 -67.40 3.87 22.56
C MET A 1 -66.14 2.98 22.57
N LYS A 2 -65.88 2.25 21.49
CA LYS A 2 -64.69 1.40 21.32
C LYS A 2 -63.70 2.22 20.51
N ARG A 3 -62.50 2.52 21.10
CA ARG A 3 -61.38 3.15 20.38
C ARG A 3 -60.62 2.05 19.63
N LEU A 4 -60.62 2.13 18.32
CA LEU A 4 -59.76 1.32 17.45
C LEU A 4 -58.34 1.89 17.51
N LEU A 5 -57.37 1.09 17.95
CA LEU A 5 -55.96 1.41 17.93
C LEU A 5 -55.40 0.92 16.58
N THR A 6 -55.07 1.83 15.68
CA THR A 6 -54.45 1.51 14.40
C THR A 6 -52.95 1.45 14.64
N ILE A 7 -52.38 0.23 14.57
CA ILE A 7 -50.93 -0.01 14.60
C ILE A 7 -50.42 0.21 13.17
N VAL A 8 -49.68 1.29 12.96
CA VAL A 8 -48.95 1.52 11.72
C VAL A 8 -47.57 0.81 11.85
N THR A 9 -47.44 -0.33 11.20
CA THR A 9 -46.14 -1.01 11.03
C THR A 9 -45.36 -0.32 9.97
N LEU A 10 -44.35 0.43 10.38
CA LEU A 10 -43.36 1.04 9.48
C LEU A 10 -42.36 -0.06 9.08
N ALA A 11 -42.54 -0.65 7.91
CA ALA A 11 -41.56 -1.54 7.31
C ALA A 11 -40.41 -0.69 6.75
N ALA A 12 -39.32 -0.58 7.51
CA ALA A 12 -38.07 -0.06 7.00
C ALA A 12 -37.49 -1.07 6.01
N ALA A 13 -37.64 -0.82 4.72
CA ALA A 13 -36.93 -1.54 3.69
C ALA A 13 -35.44 -1.16 3.81
N MET A 14 -34.65 -2.00 4.45
CA MET A 14 -33.19 -1.96 4.31
C MET A 14 -32.87 -2.33 2.86
N THR A 15 -32.67 -1.32 2.03
CA THR A 15 -31.96 -1.51 0.76
C THR A 15 -30.52 -1.86 1.11
N ILE A 16 -30.20 -3.17 1.03
CA ILE A 16 -28.82 -3.62 0.94
C ILE A 16 -28.29 -3.00 -0.35
N GLY A 17 -27.61 -1.86 -0.22
CA GLY A 17 -26.91 -1.26 -1.33
C GLY A 17 -25.85 -2.24 -1.79
N THR A 18 -26.08 -2.88 -2.93
CA THR A 18 -25.02 -3.48 -3.70
C THR A 18 -23.98 -2.38 -3.85
N ALA A 19 -22.75 -2.61 -3.36
CA ALA A 19 -21.65 -1.68 -3.58
C ALA A 19 -21.54 -1.52 -5.10
N SER A 20 -22.09 -0.43 -5.60
CA SER A 20 -21.94 -0.02 -6.99
C SER A 20 -20.44 0.08 -7.22
N ALA A 21 -19.94 -0.62 -8.23
CA ALA A 21 -18.57 -0.43 -8.70
C ALA A 21 -18.39 1.09 -8.87
N GLN A 22 -17.66 1.72 -7.95
CA GLN A 22 -17.40 3.15 -8.05
C GLN A 22 -16.69 3.32 -9.39
N ASN A 23 -17.23 4.18 -10.26
CA ASN A 23 -16.53 4.60 -11.46
C ASN A 23 -15.27 5.32 -11.01
N LEU A 24 -14.14 4.61 -11.04
CA LEU A 24 -12.85 5.17 -10.72
C LEU A 24 -12.45 6.10 -11.84
N ASP A 25 -12.16 7.34 -11.49
CA ASP A 25 -11.68 8.35 -12.45
C ASP A 25 -10.17 8.20 -12.61
N PHE A 26 -9.78 7.46 -13.63
CA PHE A 26 -8.37 7.28 -13.99
C PHE A 26 -7.83 8.40 -14.89
N GLU A 27 -8.69 9.27 -15.42
CA GLU A 27 -8.28 10.39 -16.25
C GLU A 27 -7.77 11.57 -15.41
N HIS A 28 -8.20 11.66 -14.15
CA HIS A 28 -7.85 12.74 -13.23
C HIS A 28 -7.20 12.23 -11.95
N LEU A 29 -6.17 11.37 -12.09
CA LEU A 29 -5.39 10.94 -10.93
C LEU A 29 -4.68 12.15 -10.29
N ALA A 30 -4.70 12.22 -8.96
CA ALA A 30 -3.96 13.22 -8.23
C ALA A 30 -2.44 13.14 -8.55
N PRO A 31 -1.70 14.26 -8.49
CA PRO A 31 -0.24 14.23 -8.56
C PRO A 31 0.34 13.44 -7.39
N HIS A 32 1.62 13.11 -7.47
CA HIS A 32 2.37 12.54 -6.34
C HIS A 32 2.60 13.60 -5.23
N PRO A 33 2.52 13.24 -3.94
CA PRO A 33 2.10 11.94 -3.43
C PRO A 33 0.58 11.76 -3.53
N ARG A 34 0.15 10.56 -3.89
CA ARG A 34 -1.28 10.18 -4.02
C ARG A 34 -1.68 8.96 -3.20
N LEU A 35 -0.69 8.24 -2.67
CA LEU A 35 -0.92 7.06 -1.82
C LEU A 35 -0.99 7.47 -0.36
N LEU A 36 -2.07 7.10 0.33
CA LEU A 36 -2.29 7.36 1.77
C LEU A 36 -2.34 8.84 2.17
N LEU A 37 -1.95 9.76 1.33
CA LEU A 37 -1.89 11.19 1.60
C LEU A 37 -2.86 11.95 0.71
N ARG A 38 -3.50 12.97 1.28
CA ARG A 38 -4.35 13.95 0.61
C ARG A 38 -3.73 15.33 0.75
N ASP A 39 -4.29 16.31 0.03
CA ASP A 39 -3.90 17.71 0.20
C ASP A 39 -3.98 18.13 1.67
N GLY A 40 -2.90 18.70 2.18
CA GLY A 40 -2.79 19.15 3.55
C GLY A 40 -2.35 18.11 4.59
N ASP A 41 -2.35 16.81 4.26
CA ASP A 41 -1.98 15.75 5.21
C ASP A 41 -0.51 15.87 5.67
N ILE A 42 0.41 16.25 4.79
CA ILE A 42 1.81 16.48 5.17
C ILE A 42 1.91 17.59 6.23
N THR A 43 1.16 18.70 6.05
CA THR A 43 1.11 19.77 7.04
C THR A 43 0.49 19.30 8.36
N ALA A 44 -0.55 18.50 8.29
CA ALA A 44 -1.16 17.89 9.47
C ALA A 44 -0.19 16.96 10.20
N MET A 45 0.54 16.09 9.48
CA MET A 45 1.57 15.20 10.03
C MET A 45 2.67 15.98 10.76
N ARG A 46 3.13 17.10 10.22
CA ARG A 46 4.15 17.97 10.84
C ARG A 46 3.67 18.62 12.13
N THR A 47 2.39 18.95 12.22
CA THR A 47 1.83 19.69 13.36
C THR A 47 1.18 18.80 14.43
N LEU A 48 0.80 17.56 14.06
CA LEU A 48 0.10 16.65 14.97
C LEU A 48 0.88 16.32 16.25
N PRO A 49 2.21 16.10 16.21
CA PRO A 49 3.01 15.82 17.41
C PRO A 49 2.93 16.92 18.48
N SER A 50 2.82 18.20 18.06
CA SER A 50 2.68 19.33 19.01
C SER A 50 1.30 19.43 19.66
N ARG A 51 0.31 18.65 19.19
CA ARG A 51 -1.08 18.72 19.63
C ARG A 51 -1.55 17.49 20.42
N SER A 52 -0.75 16.43 20.42
CA SER A 52 -1.12 15.15 21.06
C SER A 52 0.13 14.42 21.54
N GLU A 53 0.18 14.09 22.84
CA GLU A 53 1.26 13.33 23.46
C GLU A 53 1.43 11.94 22.81
N ASN A 54 0.32 11.27 22.49
CA ASN A 54 0.38 9.98 21.79
C ASN A 54 0.98 10.12 20.40
N ALA A 55 0.61 11.16 19.66
CA ALA A 55 1.16 11.42 18.34
C ALA A 55 2.65 11.80 18.42
N ALA A 56 3.07 12.57 19.44
CA ALA A 56 4.47 12.86 19.71
C ALA A 56 5.26 11.57 19.96
N ALA A 57 4.78 10.71 20.84
CA ALA A 57 5.44 9.44 21.15
C ALA A 57 5.60 8.53 19.92
N VAL A 58 4.58 8.47 19.05
CA VAL A 58 4.66 7.71 17.78
C VAL A 58 5.65 8.36 16.83
N HIS A 59 5.60 9.69 16.66
CA HIS A 59 6.55 10.45 15.85
C HIS A 59 7.99 10.20 16.28
N ASP A 60 8.28 10.43 17.57
CA ASP A 60 9.62 10.25 18.14
C ASP A 60 10.13 8.82 17.93
N ARG A 61 9.25 7.83 18.07
CA ARG A 61 9.60 6.43 17.80
C ARG A 61 9.95 6.18 16.36
N ILE A 62 9.19 6.73 15.41
CA ILE A 62 9.49 6.60 13.98
C ILE A 62 10.82 7.27 13.64
N ILE A 63 11.07 8.48 14.14
CA ILE A 63 12.36 9.18 13.94
C ILE A 63 13.51 8.36 14.51
N ALA A 64 13.41 7.89 15.75
CA ALA A 64 14.46 7.08 16.38
C ALA A 64 14.75 5.75 15.64
N GLU A 65 13.73 5.12 15.07
CA GLU A 65 13.93 3.94 14.20
C GLU A 65 14.55 4.32 12.86
N SER A 66 14.17 5.47 12.28
CA SER A 66 14.75 5.99 11.04
C SER A 66 16.23 6.31 11.20
N ASP A 67 16.63 6.92 12.33
CA ASP A 67 18.03 7.22 12.64
C ASP A 67 18.91 5.96 12.64
N LYS A 68 18.39 4.84 13.20
CA LYS A 68 19.11 3.57 13.18
C LYS A 68 19.34 3.02 11.78
N VAL A 69 18.45 3.34 10.84
CA VAL A 69 18.56 2.88 9.46
C VAL A 69 19.58 3.71 8.68
N LEU A 70 19.85 4.97 9.06
CA LEU A 70 20.81 5.83 8.33
C LEU A 70 22.18 5.17 8.19
N ASP A 71 22.66 4.48 9.24
CA ASP A 71 23.98 3.85 9.28
C ASP A 71 23.93 2.32 9.02
N ALA A 72 22.74 1.75 8.85
CA ALA A 72 22.59 0.32 8.58
C ALA A 72 22.95 -0.01 7.12
N ALA A 73 23.38 -1.25 6.84
CA ALA A 73 23.47 -1.73 5.47
C ALA A 73 22.09 -1.80 4.82
N PRO A 74 21.95 -1.56 3.50
CA PRO A 74 20.72 -1.82 2.78
C PRO A 74 20.25 -3.26 2.94
N VAL A 75 18.93 -3.49 2.81
CA VAL A 75 18.41 -4.85 2.84
C VAL A 75 19.00 -5.68 1.69
N GLU A 76 19.25 -6.95 1.97
CA GLU A 76 19.76 -7.93 1.02
C GLU A 76 18.71 -9.01 0.74
N ARG A 77 18.79 -9.63 -0.45
CA ARG A 77 17.89 -10.73 -0.82
C ARG A 77 18.29 -12.02 -0.10
N VAL A 78 17.83 -12.18 1.14
CA VAL A 78 18.11 -13.35 1.96
C VAL A 78 16.83 -14.14 2.21
N MET A 79 16.78 -15.38 1.73
CA MET A 79 15.64 -16.27 1.92
C MET A 79 15.69 -16.94 3.29
N THR A 80 14.53 -16.99 3.96
CA THR A 80 14.33 -17.85 5.14
C THR A 80 13.43 -19.02 4.74
N GLY A 81 14.04 -20.18 4.52
CA GLY A 81 13.36 -21.30 3.89
C GLY A 81 12.86 -20.91 2.48
N ARG A 82 11.55 -20.95 2.26
CA ARG A 82 10.92 -20.62 0.99
C ARG A 82 10.42 -19.16 0.91
N ARG A 83 10.73 -18.33 1.90
CA ARG A 83 10.12 -17.00 2.06
C ARG A 83 11.18 -15.91 2.03
N LEU A 84 10.85 -14.81 1.35
CA LEU A 84 11.54 -13.53 1.39
C LEU A 84 10.83 -12.54 2.34
N LEU A 85 9.76 -12.97 3.02
CA LEU A 85 8.80 -12.14 3.73
C LEU A 85 9.43 -11.26 4.83
N SER A 86 10.43 -11.77 5.53
CA SER A 86 11.15 -10.97 6.53
C SER A 86 11.87 -9.78 5.92
N VAL A 87 12.43 -9.95 4.71
CA VAL A 87 13.09 -8.89 3.96
C VAL A 87 12.06 -7.90 3.42
N SER A 88 10.93 -8.38 2.87
CA SER A 88 9.86 -7.51 2.37
C SER A 88 9.28 -6.62 3.47
N ARG A 89 9.08 -7.18 4.66
CA ARG A 89 8.60 -6.44 5.85
C ARG A 89 9.60 -5.44 6.36
N GLU A 90 10.87 -5.81 6.41
CA GLU A 90 11.92 -4.87 6.81
C GLU A 90 12.07 -3.74 5.79
N ALA A 91 11.97 -4.04 4.49
CA ALA A 91 11.95 -3.06 3.42
C ALA A 91 10.77 -2.08 3.58
N LEU A 92 9.56 -2.61 3.79
CA LEU A 92 8.35 -1.81 4.00
C LEU A 92 8.51 -0.89 5.22
N LYS A 93 8.99 -1.42 6.35
CA LYS A 93 9.24 -0.64 7.55
C LYS A 93 10.25 0.49 7.28
N ARG A 94 11.43 0.16 6.72
CA ARG A 94 12.50 1.14 6.49
C ARG A 94 12.07 2.25 5.53
N ILE A 95 11.54 1.88 4.38
CA ILE A 95 11.15 2.86 3.35
C ILE A 95 10.03 3.75 3.87
N PHE A 96 9.01 3.19 4.53
CA PHE A 96 7.89 3.94 5.07
C PHE A 96 8.34 4.92 6.16
N TYR A 97 9.16 4.46 7.12
CA TYR A 97 9.66 5.30 8.21
C TYR A 97 10.59 6.41 7.70
N LEU A 98 11.52 6.09 6.81
CA LEU A 98 12.41 7.08 6.21
C LEU A 98 11.65 8.13 5.39
N SER A 99 10.65 7.70 4.62
CA SER A 99 9.80 8.62 3.85
C SER A 99 8.98 9.53 4.77
N TYR A 100 8.38 8.97 5.84
CA TYR A 100 7.70 9.75 6.87
C TYR A 100 8.66 10.76 7.54
N ALA A 101 9.85 10.31 7.94
CA ALA A 101 10.84 11.16 8.59
C ALA A 101 11.22 12.33 7.70
N TYR A 102 11.49 12.10 6.40
CA TYR A 102 11.75 13.16 5.44
C TYR A 102 10.56 14.12 5.33
N LEU A 103 9.34 13.63 5.12
CA LEU A 103 8.16 14.48 4.93
C LEU A 103 7.84 15.34 6.16
N THR A 104 8.21 14.88 7.36
CA THR A 104 7.92 15.60 8.60
C THR A 104 9.04 16.54 9.06
N THR A 105 10.29 16.25 8.71
CA THR A 105 11.47 17.02 9.20
C THR A 105 12.20 17.82 8.11
N ASP A 106 11.93 17.54 6.82
CA ASP A 106 12.68 18.03 5.67
C ASP A 106 14.18 17.62 5.66
N ASP A 107 14.60 16.69 6.54
CA ASP A 107 15.97 16.19 6.56
C ASP A 107 16.22 15.24 5.39
N THR A 108 17.01 15.71 4.44
CA THR A 108 17.30 15.01 3.18
C THR A 108 18.07 13.70 3.36
N ARG A 109 18.71 13.47 4.52
CA ARG A 109 19.41 12.21 4.81
C ARG A 109 18.43 11.03 4.76
N TYR A 110 17.20 11.20 5.30
CA TYR A 110 16.18 10.17 5.26
C TYR A 110 15.72 9.84 3.84
N ALA A 111 15.47 10.87 3.01
CA ALA A 111 15.11 10.65 1.61
C ALA A 111 16.21 9.94 0.81
N THR A 112 17.46 10.35 1.01
CA THR A 112 18.62 9.73 0.37
C THR A 112 18.76 8.26 0.78
N ARG A 113 18.55 7.97 2.08
CA ARG A 113 18.63 6.62 2.58
C ARG A 113 17.46 5.73 2.08
N ALA A 114 16.25 6.26 2.00
CA ALA A 114 15.11 5.56 1.40
C ALA A 114 15.35 5.25 -0.08
N GLU A 115 15.93 6.19 -0.85
CA GLU A 115 16.32 5.97 -2.25
C GLU A 115 17.33 4.82 -2.37
N GLN A 116 18.35 4.77 -1.50
CA GLN A 116 19.34 3.68 -1.48
C GLN A 116 18.69 2.32 -1.20
N GLU A 117 17.75 2.22 -0.24
CA GLU A 117 16.99 0.99 0.01
C GLU A 117 16.19 0.56 -1.23
N MET A 118 15.46 1.49 -1.84
CA MET A 118 14.65 1.18 -3.03
C MET A 118 15.52 0.75 -4.22
N LEU A 119 16.68 1.35 -4.43
CA LEU A 119 17.61 0.97 -5.50
C LEU A 119 18.23 -0.42 -5.23
N ALA A 120 18.62 -0.72 -3.99
CA ALA A 120 19.13 -2.03 -3.61
C ALA A 120 18.07 -3.13 -3.86
N ILE A 121 16.82 -2.91 -3.46
CA ILE A 121 15.71 -3.83 -3.68
C ILE A 121 15.39 -3.98 -5.17
N SER A 122 15.49 -2.88 -5.93
CA SER A 122 15.31 -2.91 -7.38
C SER A 122 16.33 -3.79 -8.10
N ALA A 123 17.52 -3.97 -7.51
CA ALA A 123 18.58 -4.83 -8.03
C ALA A 123 18.39 -6.33 -7.70
N PHE A 124 17.46 -6.72 -6.82
CA PHE A 124 17.18 -8.14 -6.56
C PHE A 124 16.80 -8.87 -7.85
N SER A 125 17.15 -10.14 -7.97
CA SER A 125 16.79 -10.96 -9.14
C SER A 125 15.28 -11.04 -9.34
N ASP A 126 14.55 -11.24 -8.26
CA ASP A 126 13.09 -11.27 -8.16
C ASP A 126 12.65 -10.96 -6.72
N TRP A 127 11.34 -10.85 -6.49
CA TRP A 127 10.73 -10.65 -5.18
C TRP A 127 10.00 -11.90 -4.68
N ASN A 128 10.47 -13.08 -5.09
CA ASN A 128 9.96 -14.40 -4.70
C ASN A 128 8.49 -14.64 -5.05
N PRO A 129 8.10 -14.65 -6.34
CA PRO A 129 6.70 -14.81 -6.74
C PRO A 129 6.11 -16.19 -6.36
N SER A 130 6.94 -17.16 -6.00
CA SER A 130 6.47 -18.46 -5.47
C SER A 130 5.77 -18.34 -4.09
N HIS A 131 5.99 -17.23 -3.38
CA HIS A 131 5.32 -16.87 -2.13
C HIS A 131 4.82 -15.42 -2.23
N PHE A 132 3.68 -15.21 -2.87
CA PHE A 132 3.24 -13.91 -3.38
C PHE A 132 3.02 -12.82 -2.31
N LEU A 133 2.91 -13.18 -1.03
CA LEU A 133 2.96 -12.18 0.06
C LEU A 133 4.25 -11.38 0.02
N ASP A 134 5.37 -12.02 -0.34
CA ASP A 134 6.68 -11.36 -0.44
C ASP A 134 6.65 -10.29 -1.53
N VAL A 135 6.06 -10.61 -2.69
CA VAL A 135 5.85 -9.67 -3.80
C VAL A 135 4.90 -8.55 -3.40
N GLY A 136 3.77 -8.88 -2.78
CA GLY A 136 2.75 -7.90 -2.38
C GLY A 136 3.31 -6.85 -1.42
N GLU A 137 3.98 -7.28 -0.35
CA GLU A 137 4.57 -6.39 0.66
C GLU A 137 5.78 -5.61 0.09
N MET A 138 6.60 -6.22 -0.77
CA MET A 138 7.72 -5.54 -1.43
C MET A 138 7.23 -4.46 -2.41
N THR A 139 6.20 -4.78 -3.19
CA THR A 139 5.57 -3.82 -4.13
C THR A 139 5.01 -2.63 -3.37
N MET A 140 4.32 -2.87 -2.25
CA MET A 140 3.80 -1.80 -1.39
C MET A 140 4.92 -0.92 -0.83
N ALA A 141 6.03 -1.54 -0.38
CA ALA A 141 7.18 -0.81 0.15
C ALA A 141 7.74 0.19 -0.88
N LEU A 142 8.04 -0.30 -2.09
CA LEU A 142 8.59 0.55 -3.13
C LEU A 142 7.56 1.57 -3.65
N ALA A 143 6.28 1.20 -3.74
CA ALA A 143 5.22 2.10 -4.17
C ALA A 143 5.07 3.31 -3.24
N ILE A 144 5.05 3.10 -1.93
CA ILE A 144 4.97 4.19 -0.94
C ILE A 144 6.21 5.09 -1.04
N GLY A 145 7.41 4.52 -1.07
CA GLY A 145 8.63 5.31 -1.18
C GLY A 145 8.74 6.09 -2.49
N TYR A 146 8.38 5.44 -3.60
CA TYR A 146 8.34 6.06 -4.93
C TYR A 146 7.37 7.24 -4.98
N ASP A 147 6.17 7.07 -4.42
CA ASP A 147 5.11 8.06 -4.43
C ASP A 147 5.42 9.24 -3.50
N TRP A 148 5.80 8.97 -2.25
CA TRP A 148 6.04 9.99 -1.24
C TRP A 148 7.30 10.81 -1.48
N LEU A 149 8.29 10.21 -2.15
CA LEU A 149 9.56 10.85 -2.47
C LEU A 149 9.67 11.23 -3.96
N HIS A 150 8.57 11.16 -4.72
CA HIS A 150 8.57 11.28 -6.18
C HIS A 150 9.35 12.51 -6.67
N ASP A 151 9.08 13.68 -6.12
CA ASP A 151 9.74 14.93 -6.53
C ASP A 151 11.18 15.04 -6.02
N ARG A 152 11.55 14.22 -5.03
CA ARG A 152 12.89 14.16 -4.47
C ARG A 152 13.80 13.18 -5.23
N LEU A 153 13.22 12.12 -5.76
CA LEU A 153 13.95 11.12 -6.54
C LEU A 153 14.43 11.70 -7.89
N SER A 154 15.66 11.37 -8.27
CA SER A 154 16.16 11.70 -9.60
C SER A 154 15.32 11.00 -10.69
N ARG A 155 15.32 11.55 -11.92
CA ARG A 155 14.67 10.88 -13.05
C ARG A 155 15.23 9.46 -13.26
N HIS A 156 16.53 9.27 -13.05
CA HIS A 156 17.19 7.97 -13.17
C HIS A 156 16.67 6.98 -12.13
N SER A 157 16.64 7.37 -10.86
CA SER A 157 16.13 6.53 -9.76
C SER A 157 14.65 6.20 -9.96
N ARG A 158 13.83 7.18 -10.36
CA ARG A 158 12.42 6.93 -10.70
C ARG A 158 12.27 5.89 -11.82
N SER A 159 13.14 5.95 -12.84
CA SER A 159 13.11 4.97 -13.92
C SER A 159 13.42 3.56 -13.42
N ILE A 160 14.48 3.37 -12.63
CA ILE A 160 14.90 2.07 -12.09
C ILE A 160 13.83 1.52 -11.15
N ILE A 161 13.41 2.30 -10.15
CA ILE A 161 12.46 1.88 -9.13
C ILE A 161 11.10 1.57 -9.75
N GLY A 162 10.59 2.46 -10.62
CA GLY A 162 9.33 2.25 -11.31
C GLY A 162 9.36 1.03 -12.24
N THR A 163 10.51 0.73 -12.89
CA THR A 163 10.67 -0.51 -13.67
C THR A 163 10.64 -1.74 -12.77
N ALA A 164 11.28 -1.70 -11.61
CA ALA A 164 11.26 -2.82 -10.67
C ALA A 164 9.84 -3.08 -10.12
N ILE A 165 9.10 -2.03 -9.76
CA ILE A 165 7.68 -2.15 -9.35
C ILE A 165 6.87 -2.82 -10.46
N TYR A 166 7.01 -2.34 -11.70
CA TYR A 166 6.26 -2.86 -12.84
C TYR A 166 6.62 -4.32 -13.16
N GLU A 167 7.92 -4.63 -13.36
CA GLU A 167 8.37 -5.95 -13.84
C GLU A 167 8.37 -7.02 -12.75
N LYS A 168 8.83 -6.69 -11.52
CA LYS A 168 8.97 -7.67 -10.43
C LYS A 168 7.77 -7.72 -9.50
N GLY A 169 7.01 -6.63 -9.43
CA GLY A 169 5.77 -6.53 -8.66
C GLY A 169 4.55 -6.86 -9.51
N LEU A 170 4.14 -5.93 -10.36
CA LEU A 170 2.85 -6.00 -11.04
C LEU A 170 2.78 -7.17 -12.02
N ARG A 171 3.75 -7.32 -12.91
CA ARG A 171 3.77 -8.39 -13.92
C ARG A 171 3.93 -9.79 -13.35
N ALA A 172 4.45 -9.92 -12.12
CA ALA A 172 4.47 -11.22 -11.44
C ALA A 172 3.05 -11.80 -11.25
N SER A 173 2.01 -10.93 -11.19
CA SER A 173 0.60 -11.35 -11.08
C SER A 173 -0.01 -11.89 -12.38
N GLU A 174 0.70 -11.85 -13.51
CA GLU A 174 0.27 -12.43 -14.79
C GLU A 174 0.39 -13.95 -14.80
N ASN A 175 1.24 -14.51 -13.95
CA ASN A 175 1.40 -15.96 -13.83
C ASN A 175 0.31 -16.55 -12.95
N ASP A 176 -0.69 -17.16 -13.54
CA ASP A 176 -1.87 -17.71 -12.85
C ASP A 176 -1.53 -18.75 -11.78
N SER A 177 -0.43 -19.50 -11.93
CA SER A 177 0.01 -20.47 -10.92
C SER A 177 0.54 -19.81 -9.65
N GLN A 178 1.01 -18.58 -9.75
CA GLN A 178 1.53 -17.78 -8.63
C GLN A 178 0.50 -16.78 -8.10
N ALA A 179 -0.41 -16.34 -8.97
CA ALA A 179 -1.43 -15.34 -8.68
C ALA A 179 -2.74 -15.95 -8.13
N TRP A 180 -2.66 -17.11 -7.48
CA TRP A 180 -3.83 -17.77 -6.88
C TRP A 180 -4.51 -16.93 -5.79
N PHE A 181 -3.80 -15.92 -5.23
CA PHE A 181 -4.31 -15.00 -4.24
C PHE A 181 -5.58 -14.25 -4.70
N PHE A 182 -5.78 -14.04 -6.00
CA PHE A 182 -7.02 -13.45 -6.51
C PHE A 182 -8.28 -14.24 -6.15
N ARG A 183 -8.14 -15.53 -5.83
CA ARG A 183 -9.25 -16.44 -5.46
C ARG A 183 -9.18 -16.90 -4.01
N ALA A 184 -8.19 -16.41 -3.25
CA ALA A 184 -8.00 -16.80 -1.87
C ALA A 184 -9.08 -16.18 -0.96
N GLU A 185 -9.57 -16.94 0.02
CA GLU A 185 -10.56 -16.52 1.01
C GLU A 185 -9.92 -16.14 2.36
N ASN A 186 -8.63 -15.78 2.33
CA ASN A 186 -7.84 -15.43 3.50
C ASN A 186 -7.03 -14.15 3.24
N ASN A 187 -6.19 -13.78 4.21
CA ASN A 187 -5.38 -12.55 4.16
C ASN A 187 -4.47 -12.41 2.93
N TRP A 188 -4.12 -13.50 2.25
CA TRP A 188 -3.36 -13.42 0.99
C TRP A 188 -4.08 -12.61 -0.06
N ASN A 189 -5.40 -12.78 -0.18
CA ASN A 189 -6.21 -11.99 -1.09
C ASN A 189 -6.05 -10.49 -0.82
N GLN A 190 -6.25 -10.07 0.42
CA GLN A 190 -6.22 -8.66 0.79
C GLN A 190 -4.83 -8.05 0.68
N VAL A 191 -3.80 -8.71 1.22
CA VAL A 191 -2.42 -8.20 1.22
C VAL A 191 -1.87 -8.10 -0.21
N CYS A 192 -2.05 -9.15 -1.02
CA CYS A 192 -1.51 -9.14 -2.38
C CYS A 192 -2.28 -8.16 -3.28
N ASN A 193 -3.61 -8.11 -3.22
CA ASN A 193 -4.40 -7.12 -3.95
C ASN A 193 -4.00 -5.69 -3.57
N ALA A 194 -3.81 -5.41 -2.27
CA ALA A 194 -3.35 -4.10 -1.82
C ALA A 194 -1.99 -3.75 -2.42
N GLY A 195 -1.00 -4.66 -2.35
CA GLY A 195 0.31 -4.44 -2.95
C GLY A 195 0.24 -4.13 -4.45
N MET A 196 -0.60 -4.85 -5.20
CA MET A 196 -0.80 -4.61 -6.64
C MET A 196 -1.45 -3.25 -6.90
N ILE A 197 -2.48 -2.87 -6.13
CA ILE A 197 -3.14 -1.56 -6.28
C ILE A 197 -2.16 -0.43 -5.97
N TYR A 198 -1.38 -0.52 -4.89
CA TYR A 198 -0.38 0.49 -4.54
C TYR A 198 0.67 0.65 -5.64
N GLY A 199 1.22 -0.46 -6.13
CA GLY A 199 2.20 -0.43 -7.21
C GLY A 199 1.64 0.16 -8.50
N ALA A 200 0.43 -0.22 -8.88
CA ALA A 200 -0.23 0.26 -10.07
C ALA A 200 -0.56 1.76 -10.00
N LEU A 201 -1.04 2.25 -8.85
CA LEU A 201 -1.29 3.68 -8.64
C LEU A 201 0.02 4.48 -8.62
N ALA A 202 1.09 3.98 -7.96
CA ALA A 202 2.36 4.67 -7.89
C ALA A 202 3.05 4.82 -9.26
N THR A 203 2.83 3.88 -10.18
CA THR A 203 3.52 3.84 -11.47
C THR A 203 2.55 3.94 -12.66
N TYR A 204 1.35 4.49 -12.45
CA TYR A 204 0.26 4.51 -13.42
C TYR A 204 0.67 5.05 -14.78
N GLU A 205 1.44 6.14 -14.80
CA GLU A 205 1.86 6.82 -16.03
C GLU A 205 2.79 5.98 -16.94
N ARG A 206 3.34 4.88 -16.43
CA ARG A 206 4.21 3.98 -17.21
C ARG A 206 3.41 3.07 -18.17
N ALA A 207 2.24 2.61 -17.74
CA ALA A 207 1.39 1.69 -18.48
C ALA A 207 -0.08 1.85 -18.05
N PRO A 208 -0.75 2.96 -18.39
CA PRO A 208 -2.07 3.31 -17.87
C PRO A 208 -3.11 2.21 -18.05
N GLU A 209 -3.23 1.65 -19.24
CA GLU A 209 -4.23 0.60 -19.54
C GLU A 209 -3.99 -0.67 -18.72
N TYR A 210 -2.72 -1.08 -18.57
CA TYR A 210 -2.35 -2.22 -17.75
C TYR A 210 -2.65 -1.99 -16.27
N CYS A 211 -2.24 -0.84 -15.74
CA CYS A 211 -2.47 -0.48 -14.34
C CYS A 211 -3.96 -0.40 -14.01
N LYS A 212 -4.75 0.23 -14.89
CA LYS A 212 -6.21 0.29 -14.77
C LYS A 212 -6.83 -1.11 -14.69
N ALA A 213 -6.53 -1.97 -15.67
CA ALA A 213 -7.06 -3.34 -15.72
C ALA A 213 -6.66 -4.15 -14.48
N LEU A 214 -5.42 -3.99 -13.99
CA LEU A 214 -4.95 -4.67 -12.78
C LEU A 214 -5.67 -4.17 -11.53
N ILE A 215 -5.86 -2.85 -11.38
CA ILE A 215 -6.61 -2.27 -10.25
C ILE A 215 -8.05 -2.79 -10.25
N GLU A 216 -8.74 -2.77 -11.38
CA GLU A 216 -10.09 -3.30 -11.53
C GLU A 216 -10.17 -4.78 -11.16
N LYS A 217 -9.20 -5.59 -11.61
CA LYS A 217 -9.09 -7.02 -11.25
C LYS A 217 -8.91 -7.21 -9.76
N CYS A 218 -8.04 -6.43 -9.11
CA CYS A 218 -7.79 -6.49 -7.67
C CYS A 218 -9.06 -6.12 -6.88
N LEU A 219 -9.76 -5.05 -7.28
CA LEU A 219 -10.99 -4.60 -6.63
C LEU A 219 -12.11 -5.63 -6.77
N ALA A 220 -12.24 -6.26 -7.94
CA ALA A 220 -13.21 -7.34 -8.15
C ALA A 220 -12.89 -8.60 -7.32
N SER A 221 -11.60 -8.86 -7.06
CA SER A 221 -11.12 -9.99 -6.27
C SER A 221 -11.28 -9.79 -4.76
N ASN A 222 -11.07 -8.57 -4.27
CA ASN A 222 -10.96 -8.26 -2.83
C ASN A 222 -12.18 -8.70 -1.98
N PRO A 223 -13.44 -8.60 -2.45
CA PRO A 223 -14.61 -9.07 -1.71
C PRO A 223 -14.59 -10.58 -1.40
N THR A 224 -13.81 -11.38 -2.11
CA THR A 224 -13.71 -12.84 -1.87
C THR A 224 -13.28 -13.15 -0.45
N ALA A 225 -12.26 -12.48 0.06
CA ALA A 225 -11.80 -12.68 1.44
C ALA A 225 -12.55 -11.80 2.46
N GLN A 226 -13.18 -10.71 2.03
CA GLN A 226 -13.92 -9.83 2.94
C GLN A 226 -15.18 -10.49 3.52
N LYS A 227 -15.72 -11.49 2.87
CA LYS A 227 -16.89 -12.27 3.37
C LYS A 227 -16.67 -12.87 4.75
N CYS A 228 -15.41 -13.14 5.14
CA CYS A 228 -15.12 -13.67 6.48
C CYS A 228 -15.39 -12.67 7.61
N TYR A 229 -15.63 -11.39 7.28
CA TYR A 229 -15.98 -10.35 8.25
C TYR A 229 -17.48 -10.11 8.41
N ASP A 230 -18.31 -10.83 7.65
CA ASP A 230 -19.78 -10.75 7.77
C ASP A 230 -20.27 -11.41 9.07
N PRO A 231 -21.33 -10.87 9.72
CA PRO A 231 -22.08 -9.66 9.33
C PRO A 231 -21.63 -8.38 10.03
N ASP A 232 -20.71 -8.45 11.01
CA ASP A 232 -20.41 -7.35 11.94
C ASP A 232 -19.02 -6.74 11.81
N GLY A 233 -18.21 -7.23 10.85
CA GLY A 233 -16.84 -6.77 10.63
C GLY A 233 -15.80 -7.46 11.52
N GLY A 234 -16.20 -8.39 12.40
CA GLY A 234 -15.29 -9.18 13.22
C GLY A 234 -14.61 -10.29 12.40
N TYR A 235 -13.32 -10.53 12.64
CA TYR A 235 -12.64 -11.71 12.10
C TYR A 235 -12.87 -12.89 13.05
N PRO A 236 -13.32 -14.07 12.57
CA PRO A 236 -13.58 -15.24 13.39
C PRO A 236 -12.33 -15.88 14.00
#